data_7605eba7e68a6e3b3921a786c5d5a357
#
_entry.id   7605eba7e68a6e3b3921a786c5d5a357
#
_cell.length_a   1.000
_cell.length_b   1.000
_cell.length_c   1.000
_cell.angle_alpha   90.00
_cell.angle_beta   90.00
_cell.angle_gamma   90.00
#
_symmetry.space_group_name_H-M   'P 1'
#
loop_
_entity.id
_entity.type
_entity.pdbx_description
1 polymer ?
#
loop_
_entity_poly.entity_id
_entity_poly.type
_entity_poly.pdbx_seq_one_letter_code
_entity_poly.pdbx_strand_id
1 'polypeptide(L)'
;YDGERVSLIDPLSITDFSPFVELLRDQQVTKILHACNEDLLVFLQEFDALPQPMMDTQIMARFLGFANSAGLAKLVLHYLGIEMDKGATRTNWLKRPLSPVQLQYAAGDVWYLLPVYQKMQIELAQSPWLQAVIDDCQLAISKTSKLDDRDPNKAYLDIPNVWKLNPLELARLQLLAKWRQETAMARNLALSYVVKSDNLWKVAKNNPRNTSEMLALGLSE
;
A
#
# COMPACT_ATOMS: atom_id res chain seq x y z
N TYR A 1 17.89 3.19 -4.95
CA TYR A 1 19.09 2.50 -5.39
C TYR A 1 19.07 2.36 -6.91
N ASP A 2 20.11 2.81 -7.58
CA ASP A 2 20.23 2.87 -9.04
C ASP A 2 21.12 1.76 -9.62
N GLY A 3 21.60 0.84 -8.79
CA GLY A 3 22.55 -0.21 -9.14
C GLY A 3 23.97 0.08 -8.69
N GLU A 4 24.31 1.34 -8.41
CA GLU A 4 25.63 1.77 -7.99
C GLU A 4 25.60 2.41 -6.60
N ARG A 5 24.61 3.27 -6.33
CA ARG A 5 24.52 4.06 -5.11
C ARG A 5 23.15 4.00 -4.47
N VAL A 6 23.11 3.78 -3.15
CA VAL A 6 21.91 3.98 -2.32
C VAL A 6 21.84 5.45 -1.90
N SER A 7 20.69 6.07 -2.13
CA SER A 7 20.38 7.41 -1.62
C SER A 7 19.18 7.31 -0.69
N LEU A 8 19.32 7.87 0.51
CA LEU A 8 18.20 8.02 1.45
C LEU A 8 17.70 9.46 1.38
N ILE A 9 16.45 9.61 1.02
CA ILE A 9 15.80 10.90 0.84
C ILE A 9 14.92 11.17 2.05
N ASP A 10 15.19 12.25 2.79
CA ASP A 10 14.37 12.66 3.93
C ASP A 10 13.27 13.63 3.48
N PRO A 11 12.01 13.19 3.37
CA PRO A 11 10.93 14.03 2.88
C PRO A 11 10.61 15.21 3.80
N LEU A 12 11.01 15.15 5.09
CA LEU A 12 10.75 16.24 6.04
C LEU A 12 11.65 17.46 5.82
N SER A 13 12.75 17.32 5.07
CA SER A 13 13.71 18.37 4.80
C SER A 13 13.72 18.86 3.36
N ILE A 14 12.85 18.33 2.51
CA ILE A 14 12.76 18.66 1.09
C ILE A 14 11.49 19.45 0.83
N THR A 15 11.59 20.51 0.08
CA THR A 15 10.47 21.37 -0.33
C THR A 15 10.12 21.23 -1.82
N ASP A 16 11.07 20.75 -2.64
CA ASP A 16 10.87 20.53 -4.07
C ASP A 16 11.07 19.05 -4.41
N PHE A 17 9.98 18.39 -4.75
CA PHE A 17 9.94 17.00 -5.18
C PHE A 17 9.87 16.85 -6.71
N SER A 18 9.97 17.93 -7.49
CA SER A 18 9.87 17.86 -8.95
C SER A 18 10.80 16.83 -9.58
N PRO A 19 12.09 16.69 -9.18
CA PRO A 19 12.95 15.67 -9.76
C PRO A 19 12.51 14.22 -9.45
N PHE A 20 11.89 14.02 -8.28
CA PHE A 20 11.34 12.71 -7.91
C PHE A 20 10.07 12.39 -8.71
N VAL A 21 9.19 13.38 -8.91
CA VAL A 21 7.99 13.24 -9.73
C VAL A 21 8.35 12.96 -11.19
N GLU A 22 9.36 13.63 -11.73
CA GLU A 22 9.90 13.38 -13.07
C GLU A 22 10.41 11.93 -13.18
N LEU A 23 11.16 11.44 -12.17
CA LEU A 23 11.61 10.06 -12.12
C LEU A 23 10.44 9.06 -12.08
N LEU A 24 9.39 9.32 -11.30
CA LEU A 24 8.21 8.46 -11.26
C LEU A 24 7.54 8.32 -12.64
N ARG A 25 7.50 9.41 -13.42
CA ARG A 25 6.87 9.49 -14.74
C ARG A 25 7.78 9.05 -15.90
N ASP A 26 9.08 8.94 -15.67
CA ASP A 26 10.04 8.59 -16.72
C ASP A 26 9.80 7.17 -17.22
N GLN A 27 9.38 7.05 -18.49
CA GLN A 27 9.10 5.77 -19.15
C GLN A 27 10.36 4.96 -19.48
N GLN A 28 11.52 5.55 -19.42
CA GLN A 28 12.81 4.86 -19.69
C GLN A 28 13.35 4.18 -18.43
N VAL A 29 12.85 4.55 -17.26
CA VAL A 29 13.29 4.02 -15.96
C VAL A 29 12.20 3.15 -15.36
N THR A 30 12.46 1.85 -15.24
CA THR A 30 11.56 0.94 -14.51
C THR A 30 11.74 1.12 -13.02
N LYS A 31 10.65 1.50 -12.32
CA LYS A 31 10.64 1.59 -10.86
C LYS A 31 10.37 0.22 -10.27
N ILE A 32 11.28 -0.26 -9.41
CA ILE A 32 11.17 -1.57 -8.77
C ILE A 32 10.77 -1.38 -7.33
N LEU A 33 9.64 -1.98 -6.96
CA LEU A 33 9.04 -1.88 -5.63
C LEU A 33 8.80 -3.27 -5.04
N HIS A 34 8.40 -3.33 -3.78
CA HIS A 34 7.99 -4.56 -3.10
C HIS A 34 6.77 -4.30 -2.23
N ALA A 35 5.66 -5.00 -2.50
CA ALA A 35 4.38 -4.83 -1.80
C ALA A 35 3.84 -3.38 -1.85
N CYS A 36 3.89 -2.76 -3.03
CA CYS A 36 3.81 -1.32 -3.27
C CYS A 36 2.42 -0.69 -3.07
N ASN A 37 1.40 -1.40 -2.64
CA ASN A 37 0.04 -0.86 -2.58
C ASN A 37 -0.08 0.42 -1.74
N GLU A 38 0.62 0.47 -0.59
CA GLU A 38 0.62 1.64 0.29
C GLU A 38 1.49 2.76 -0.29
N ASP A 39 2.62 2.42 -0.90
CA ASP A 39 3.50 3.39 -1.58
C ASP A 39 2.78 4.09 -2.73
N LEU A 40 2.02 3.35 -3.55
CA LEU A 40 1.24 3.92 -4.65
C LEU A 40 0.20 4.93 -4.16
N LEU A 41 -0.44 4.66 -3.01
CA LEU A 41 -1.38 5.60 -2.40
C LEU A 41 -0.68 6.88 -1.95
N VAL A 42 0.49 6.76 -1.33
CA VAL A 42 1.30 7.92 -0.91
C VAL A 42 1.76 8.71 -2.13
N PHE A 43 2.26 8.05 -3.18
CA PHE A 43 2.69 8.75 -4.40
C PHE A 43 1.54 9.51 -5.08
N LEU A 44 0.35 8.90 -5.15
CA LEU A 44 -0.82 9.58 -5.71
C LEU A 44 -1.23 10.78 -4.84
N GLN A 45 -1.32 10.60 -3.54
CA GLN A 45 -1.80 11.62 -2.61
C GLN A 45 -0.85 12.82 -2.49
N GLU A 46 0.46 12.56 -2.38
CA GLU A 46 1.45 13.61 -2.12
C GLU A 46 2.01 14.25 -3.40
N PHE A 47 2.01 13.51 -4.51
CA PHE A 47 2.70 13.94 -5.73
C PHE A 47 1.81 13.97 -6.97
N ASP A 48 0.57 13.51 -6.88
CA ASP A 48 -0.30 13.32 -8.04
C ASP A 48 0.43 12.59 -9.19
N ALA A 49 1.21 11.57 -8.83
CA ALA A 49 2.04 10.81 -9.75
C ALA A 49 2.11 9.35 -9.32
N LEU A 50 2.08 8.45 -10.31
CA LEU A 50 2.27 7.02 -10.11
C LEU A 50 3.49 6.53 -10.91
N PRO A 51 4.25 5.55 -10.37
CA PRO A 51 5.45 5.05 -11.04
C PRO A 51 5.09 4.26 -12.30
N GLN A 52 5.57 4.71 -13.46
CA GLN A 52 5.40 4.04 -14.74
C GLN A 52 6.69 4.13 -15.57
N PRO A 53 7.19 2.99 -16.12
CA PRO A 53 6.78 1.60 -15.80
C PRO A 53 7.19 1.18 -14.38
N MET A 54 6.48 0.21 -13.81
CA MET A 54 6.73 -0.29 -12.46
C MET A 54 6.68 -1.82 -12.43
N MET A 55 7.55 -2.42 -11.61
CA MET A 55 7.53 -3.85 -11.29
C MET A 55 7.52 -4.04 -9.78
N ASP A 56 6.60 -4.86 -9.28
CA ASP A 56 6.49 -5.23 -7.86
C ASP A 56 6.98 -6.67 -7.65
N THR A 57 8.04 -6.82 -6.87
CA THR A 57 8.64 -8.13 -6.60
C THR A 57 7.74 -9.05 -5.78
N GLN A 58 6.76 -8.54 -5.02
CA GLN A 58 5.76 -9.38 -4.37
C GLN A 58 4.72 -9.91 -5.37
N ILE A 59 4.35 -9.11 -6.38
CA ILE A 59 3.54 -9.58 -7.50
C ILE A 59 4.30 -10.66 -8.28
N MET A 60 5.55 -10.42 -8.66
CA MET A 60 6.41 -11.40 -9.33
C MET A 60 6.49 -12.71 -8.56
N ALA A 61 6.69 -12.64 -7.24
CA ALA A 61 6.84 -13.80 -6.36
C ALA A 61 5.63 -14.75 -6.42
N ARG A 62 4.40 -14.22 -6.55
CA ARG A 62 3.18 -15.04 -6.67
C ARG A 62 3.22 -15.94 -7.90
N PHE A 63 3.69 -15.44 -9.03
CA PHE A 63 3.80 -16.18 -10.27
C PHE A 63 4.98 -17.17 -10.27
N LEU A 64 5.94 -17.01 -9.36
CA LEU A 64 7.05 -17.92 -9.13
C LEU A 64 6.79 -18.93 -7.99
N GLY A 65 5.52 -19.06 -7.54
CA GLY A 65 5.10 -20.07 -6.57
C GLY A 65 5.29 -19.72 -5.10
N PHE A 66 5.62 -18.47 -4.79
CA PHE A 66 5.63 -17.99 -3.41
C PHE A 66 4.22 -17.66 -2.92
N ALA A 67 4.06 -17.57 -1.60
CA ALA A 67 2.81 -17.12 -1.00
C ALA A 67 2.46 -15.69 -1.45
N ASN A 68 1.16 -15.37 -1.51
CA ASN A 68 0.65 -14.07 -1.97
C ASN A 68 1.22 -12.85 -1.22
N SER A 69 1.63 -13.03 0.03
CA SER A 69 2.20 -11.99 0.89
C SER A 69 3.67 -12.29 1.25
N ALA A 70 4.43 -12.85 0.31
CA ALA A 70 5.85 -13.07 0.54
C ALA A 70 6.56 -11.74 0.79
N GLY A 71 7.12 -11.55 1.98
CA GLY A 71 7.88 -10.35 2.33
C GLY A 71 9.30 -10.37 1.74
N LEU A 72 9.90 -9.18 1.57
CA LEU A 72 11.22 -9.01 0.97
C LEU A 72 12.29 -9.90 1.64
N ALA A 73 12.32 -9.97 2.97
CA ALA A 73 13.30 -10.78 3.69
C ALA A 73 13.26 -12.28 3.28
N LYS A 74 12.08 -12.81 2.96
CA LYS A 74 11.95 -14.20 2.47
C LYS A 74 12.54 -14.35 1.07
N LEU A 75 12.33 -13.37 0.20
CA LEU A 75 12.89 -13.38 -1.15
C LEU A 75 14.41 -13.21 -1.12
N VAL A 76 14.91 -12.31 -0.28
CA VAL A 76 16.35 -12.10 -0.07
C VAL A 76 17.01 -13.37 0.43
N LEU A 77 16.43 -14.04 1.42
CA LEU A 77 16.95 -15.32 1.90
C LEU A 77 16.96 -16.38 0.79
N HIS A 78 15.87 -16.49 0.02
CA HIS A 78 15.75 -17.49 -1.04
C HIS A 78 16.74 -17.24 -2.19
N TYR A 79 16.81 -16.01 -2.70
CA TYR A 79 17.59 -15.68 -3.90
C TYR A 79 19.06 -15.35 -3.62
N LEU A 80 19.36 -14.78 -2.44
CA LEU A 80 20.69 -14.29 -2.11
C LEU A 80 21.35 -15.06 -0.96
N GLY A 81 20.60 -15.87 -0.20
CA GLY A 81 21.12 -16.59 0.96
C GLY A 81 21.43 -15.68 2.16
N ILE A 82 20.86 -14.47 2.19
CA ILE A 82 21.13 -13.44 3.21
C ILE A 82 19.94 -13.33 4.15
N GLU A 83 20.18 -13.34 5.46
CA GLU A 83 19.16 -13.01 6.45
C GLU A 83 19.13 -11.50 6.69
N MET A 84 17.96 -10.88 6.47
CA MET A 84 17.77 -9.44 6.73
C MET A 84 17.44 -9.19 8.20
N ASP A 85 18.08 -8.17 8.79
CA ASP A 85 17.72 -7.67 10.12
C ASP A 85 16.36 -6.95 10.09
N LYS A 86 15.52 -7.23 11.09
CA LYS A 86 14.18 -6.65 11.27
C LYS A 86 14.11 -5.64 12.42
N GLY A 87 15.25 -5.28 13.01
CA GLY A 87 15.31 -4.53 14.27
C GLY A 87 14.69 -3.13 14.23
N ALA A 88 14.62 -2.48 13.07
CA ALA A 88 14.12 -1.10 12.95
C ALA A 88 12.65 -0.98 12.46
N THR A 89 11.96 -2.06 12.13
CA THR A 89 10.62 -2.03 11.51
C THR A 89 9.58 -1.23 12.31
N ARG A 90 9.63 -1.28 13.64
CA ARG A 90 8.64 -0.64 14.54
C ARG A 90 9.25 0.47 15.39
N THR A 91 10.13 1.28 14.80
CA THR A 91 10.74 2.43 15.48
C THR A 91 10.03 3.73 15.10
N ASN A 92 10.31 4.81 15.83
CA ASN A 92 9.77 6.13 15.51
C ASN A 92 10.54 6.74 14.33
N TRP A 93 9.98 6.63 13.12
CA TRP A 93 10.56 7.16 11.89
C TRP A 93 10.41 8.68 11.71
N LEU A 94 9.63 9.36 12.56
CA LEU A 94 9.51 10.82 12.57
C LEU A 94 10.62 11.50 13.38
N LYS A 95 11.31 10.75 14.26
CA LYS A 95 12.40 11.29 15.06
C LYS A 95 13.61 11.66 14.17
N ARG A 96 14.21 12.82 14.42
CA ARG A 96 15.45 13.26 13.75
C ARG A 96 16.54 13.58 14.78
N PRO A 97 17.82 13.28 14.45
CA PRO A 97 18.27 12.53 13.26
C PRO A 97 17.85 11.05 13.34
N LEU A 98 17.75 10.37 12.20
CA LEU A 98 17.58 8.93 12.16
C LEU A 98 18.80 8.23 12.75
N SER A 99 18.59 7.15 13.49
CA SER A 99 19.68 6.35 14.05
C SER A 99 20.43 5.57 12.96
N PRO A 100 21.70 5.19 13.19
CA PRO A 100 22.43 4.34 12.24
C PRO A 100 21.70 3.05 11.88
N VAL A 101 21.00 2.43 12.84
CA VAL A 101 20.20 1.21 12.61
C VAL A 101 19.02 1.48 11.66
N GLN A 102 18.35 2.64 11.80
CA GLN A 102 17.27 3.02 10.87
C GLN A 102 17.81 3.30 9.47
N LEU A 103 18.94 4.01 9.35
CA LEU A 103 19.59 4.27 8.06
C LEU A 103 20.01 2.97 7.37
N GLN A 104 20.61 2.05 8.13
CA GLN A 104 21.00 0.74 7.60
C GLN A 104 19.79 -0.10 7.18
N TYR A 105 18.72 -0.07 7.96
CA TYR A 105 17.47 -0.76 7.63
C TYR A 105 16.88 -0.22 6.32
N ALA A 106 16.69 1.11 6.20
CA ALA A 106 16.15 1.74 5.00
C ALA A 106 17.03 1.51 3.75
N ALA A 107 18.35 1.51 3.92
CA ALA A 107 19.28 1.18 2.84
C ALA A 107 19.18 -0.30 2.44
N GLY A 108 19.03 -1.21 3.39
CA GLY A 108 18.90 -2.64 3.15
C GLY A 108 17.64 -3.00 2.36
N ASP A 109 16.52 -2.34 2.60
CA ASP A 109 15.26 -2.57 1.89
C ASP A 109 15.40 -2.33 0.37
N VAL A 110 16.22 -1.39 -0.06
CA VAL A 110 16.45 -1.11 -1.48
C VAL A 110 17.70 -1.77 -2.04
N TRP A 111 18.74 -1.96 -1.21
CA TRP A 111 20.01 -2.59 -1.62
C TRP A 111 19.81 -4.01 -2.12
N TYR A 112 19.04 -4.81 -1.40
CA TYR A 112 18.78 -6.20 -1.75
C TYR A 112 17.65 -6.36 -2.77
N LEU A 113 16.79 -5.37 -2.94
CA LEU A 113 15.63 -5.44 -3.82
C LEU A 113 16.03 -5.62 -5.29
N LEU A 114 17.01 -4.84 -5.78
CA LEU A 114 17.44 -4.91 -7.18
C LEU A 114 18.09 -6.26 -7.54
N PRO A 115 19.05 -6.82 -6.77
CA PRO A 115 19.57 -8.16 -7.04
C PRO A 115 18.51 -9.27 -7.00
N VAL A 116 17.53 -9.18 -6.09
CA VAL A 116 16.39 -10.11 -6.05
C VAL A 116 15.56 -9.98 -7.33
N TYR A 117 15.19 -8.77 -7.71
CA TYR A 117 14.44 -8.51 -8.94
C TYR A 117 15.14 -9.10 -10.18
N GLN A 118 16.45 -8.88 -10.32
CA GLN A 118 17.22 -9.38 -11.46
C GLN A 118 17.16 -10.92 -11.56
N LYS A 119 17.29 -11.63 -10.43
CA LYS A 119 17.15 -13.10 -10.40
C LYS A 119 15.74 -13.56 -10.74
N MET A 120 14.72 -12.91 -10.18
CA MET A 120 13.33 -13.19 -10.49
C MET A 120 12.98 -12.91 -11.95
N GLN A 121 13.56 -11.87 -12.54
CA GLN A 121 13.39 -11.53 -13.96
C GLN A 121 13.92 -12.63 -14.88
N ILE A 122 15.09 -13.19 -14.58
CA ILE A 122 15.66 -14.32 -15.33
C ILE A 122 14.74 -15.55 -15.26
N GLU A 123 14.21 -15.85 -14.09
CA GLU A 123 13.31 -16.99 -13.88
C GLU A 123 11.96 -16.78 -14.61
N LEU A 124 11.38 -15.57 -14.50
CA LEU A 124 10.15 -15.22 -15.21
C LEU A 124 10.29 -15.23 -16.73
N ALA A 125 11.45 -14.83 -17.26
CA ALA A 125 11.71 -14.86 -18.70
C ALA A 125 11.66 -16.28 -19.29
N GLN A 126 11.89 -17.30 -18.45
CA GLN A 126 11.80 -18.71 -18.83
C GLN A 126 10.40 -19.31 -18.57
N SER A 127 9.47 -18.52 -18.05
CA SER A 127 8.12 -18.94 -17.70
C SER A 127 7.08 -18.32 -18.65
N PRO A 128 5.88 -18.89 -18.75
CA PRO A 128 4.79 -18.29 -19.53
C PRO A 128 4.13 -17.07 -18.82
N TRP A 129 4.61 -16.68 -17.64
CA TRP A 129 3.92 -15.75 -16.77
C TRP A 129 4.41 -14.30 -16.86
N LEU A 130 5.45 -14.01 -17.62
CA LEU A 130 6.05 -12.66 -17.69
C LEU A 130 5.01 -11.59 -18.03
N GLN A 131 4.17 -11.83 -19.06
CA GLN A 131 3.14 -10.86 -19.47
C GLN A 131 2.08 -10.68 -18.38
N ALA A 132 1.65 -11.75 -17.72
CA ALA A 132 0.67 -11.70 -16.64
C ALA A 132 1.19 -10.91 -15.43
N VAL A 133 2.48 -10.99 -15.12
CA VAL A 133 3.11 -10.17 -14.08
C VAL A 133 3.09 -8.69 -14.46
N ILE A 134 3.43 -8.35 -15.70
CA ILE A 134 3.37 -6.97 -16.21
C ILE A 134 1.95 -6.43 -16.11
N ASP A 135 0.96 -7.21 -16.56
CA ASP A 135 -0.45 -6.83 -16.52
C ASP A 135 -0.95 -6.62 -15.08
N ASP A 136 -0.54 -7.48 -14.13
CA ASP A 136 -0.91 -7.33 -12.71
C ASP A 136 -0.26 -6.09 -12.07
N CYS A 137 0.98 -5.76 -12.43
CA CYS A 137 1.64 -4.52 -11.99
C CYS A 137 0.91 -3.29 -12.55
N GLN A 138 0.53 -3.29 -13.83
CA GLN A 138 -0.27 -2.23 -14.43
C GLN A 138 -1.66 -2.12 -13.81
N LEU A 139 -2.28 -3.26 -13.47
CA LEU A 139 -3.57 -3.30 -12.80
C LEU A 139 -3.50 -2.67 -11.40
N ALA A 140 -2.40 -2.89 -10.64
CA ALA A 140 -2.18 -2.23 -9.35
C ALA A 140 -2.16 -0.70 -9.50
N ILE A 141 -1.42 -0.18 -10.47
CA ILE A 141 -1.39 1.25 -10.80
C ILE A 141 -2.78 1.76 -11.19
N SER A 142 -3.46 1.07 -12.10
CA SER A 142 -4.81 1.46 -12.57
C SER A 142 -5.87 1.43 -11.47
N LYS A 143 -5.78 0.50 -10.54
CA LYS A 143 -6.66 0.46 -9.37
C LYS A 143 -6.42 1.66 -8.46
N THR A 144 -5.16 2.01 -8.23
CA THR A 144 -4.80 3.15 -7.38
C THR A 144 -5.22 4.47 -8.02
N SER A 145 -4.98 4.68 -9.31
CA SER A 145 -5.41 5.92 -10.00
C SER A 145 -6.92 6.15 -9.94
N LYS A 146 -7.71 5.07 -9.93
CA LYS A 146 -9.18 5.17 -9.80
C LYS A 146 -9.66 5.42 -8.37
N LEU A 147 -8.77 5.39 -7.37
CA LEU A 147 -9.16 5.69 -5.99
C LEU A 147 -9.47 7.17 -5.79
N ASP A 148 -8.77 8.04 -6.50
CA ASP A 148 -8.98 9.49 -6.44
C ASP A 148 -10.35 9.90 -7.05
N ASP A 149 -10.80 9.16 -8.06
CA ASP A 149 -12.10 9.36 -8.72
C ASP A 149 -13.28 8.66 -8.01
N ARG A 150 -13.06 8.03 -6.86
CA ARG A 150 -14.12 7.29 -6.18
C ARG A 150 -15.20 8.22 -5.66
N ASP A 151 -16.39 8.08 -6.23
CA ASP A 151 -17.61 8.69 -5.70
C ASP A 151 -17.81 8.25 -4.23
N PRO A 152 -17.75 9.18 -3.26
CA PRO A 152 -17.98 8.83 -1.85
C PRO A 152 -19.30 8.11 -1.60
N ASN A 153 -20.29 8.30 -2.48
CA ASN A 153 -21.57 7.59 -2.40
C ASN A 153 -21.44 6.09 -2.72
N LYS A 154 -20.34 5.65 -3.33
CA LYS A 154 -20.02 4.25 -3.64
C LYS A 154 -19.06 3.60 -2.63
N ALA A 155 -18.52 4.34 -1.67
CA ALA A 155 -17.56 3.85 -0.68
C ALA A 155 -18.04 2.63 0.13
N TYR A 156 -19.35 2.43 0.25
CA TYR A 156 -19.93 1.28 0.94
C TYR A 156 -19.70 -0.05 0.20
N LEU A 157 -19.46 -0.02 -1.11
CA LEU A 157 -19.18 -1.23 -1.92
C LEU A 157 -17.85 -1.89 -1.56
N ASP A 158 -16.91 -1.15 -0.98
CA ASP A 158 -15.62 -1.66 -0.54
C ASP A 158 -15.67 -2.32 0.86
N ILE A 159 -16.83 -2.28 1.52
CA ILE A 159 -16.98 -2.86 2.86
C ILE A 159 -17.29 -4.36 2.75
N PRO A 160 -16.52 -5.22 3.42
CA PRO A 160 -16.75 -6.66 3.39
C PRO A 160 -18.17 -7.04 3.79
N ASN A 161 -18.73 -8.06 3.14
CA ASN A 161 -20.08 -8.58 3.42
C ASN A 161 -21.25 -7.60 3.16
N VAL A 162 -21.04 -6.55 2.39
CA VAL A 162 -22.09 -5.57 2.00
C VAL A 162 -23.33 -6.26 1.41
N TRP A 163 -23.14 -7.32 0.64
CA TRP A 163 -24.19 -8.11 0.00
C TRP A 163 -25.10 -8.89 0.96
N LYS A 164 -24.75 -8.97 2.25
CA LYS A 164 -25.59 -9.60 3.30
C LYS A 164 -26.60 -8.64 3.93
N LEU A 165 -26.55 -7.36 3.57
CA LEU A 165 -27.43 -6.33 4.11
C LEU A 165 -28.72 -6.21 3.28
N ASN A 166 -29.84 -5.98 3.94
CA ASN A 166 -31.08 -5.62 3.28
C ASN A 166 -31.03 -4.16 2.74
N PRO A 167 -31.98 -3.72 1.89
CA PRO A 167 -31.93 -2.39 1.28
C PRO A 167 -31.86 -1.22 2.28
N LEU A 168 -32.54 -1.32 3.42
CA LEU A 168 -32.52 -0.27 4.45
C LEU A 168 -31.19 -0.22 5.21
N GLU A 169 -30.64 -1.40 5.55
CA GLU A 169 -29.31 -1.54 6.15
C GLU A 169 -28.23 -1.04 5.19
N LEU A 170 -28.37 -1.35 3.90
CA LEU A 170 -27.46 -0.91 2.86
C LEU A 170 -27.45 0.61 2.70
N ALA A 171 -28.62 1.24 2.71
CA ALA A 171 -28.75 2.70 2.65
C ALA A 171 -28.07 3.38 3.87
N ARG A 172 -28.18 2.79 5.07
CA ARG A 172 -27.44 3.27 6.26
C ARG A 172 -25.94 3.11 6.08
N LEU A 173 -25.47 1.95 5.56
CA LEU A 173 -24.07 1.71 5.33
C LEU A 173 -23.50 2.69 4.30
N GLN A 174 -24.26 3.03 3.27
CA GLN A 174 -23.85 4.02 2.26
C GLN A 174 -23.58 5.39 2.90
N LEU A 175 -24.49 5.88 3.75
CA LEU A 175 -24.31 7.15 4.43
C LEU A 175 -23.11 7.13 5.40
N LEU A 176 -22.95 6.05 6.16
CA LEU A 176 -21.84 5.89 7.10
C LEU A 176 -20.48 5.78 6.39
N ALA A 177 -20.41 5.04 5.28
CA ALA A 177 -19.20 4.89 4.51
C ALA A 177 -18.77 6.20 3.83
N LYS A 178 -19.75 6.95 3.30
CA LYS A 178 -19.54 8.30 2.76
C LYS A 178 -18.95 9.23 3.84
N TRP A 179 -19.62 9.34 4.98
CA TRP A 179 -19.16 10.14 6.10
C TRP A 179 -17.73 9.75 6.53
N ARG A 180 -17.43 8.44 6.62
CA ARG A 180 -16.10 7.97 6.99
C ARG A 180 -15.04 8.45 5.99
N GLN A 181 -15.32 8.33 4.69
CA GLN A 181 -14.39 8.74 3.65
C GLN A 181 -14.15 10.25 3.68
N GLU A 182 -15.22 11.05 3.73
CA GLU A 182 -15.12 12.52 3.83
C GLU A 182 -14.36 12.96 5.09
N THR A 183 -14.60 12.30 6.22
CA THR A 183 -13.89 12.58 7.48
C THR A 183 -12.41 12.20 7.40
N ALA A 184 -12.09 11.06 6.80
CA ALA A 184 -10.73 10.59 6.63
C ALA A 184 -9.93 11.56 5.74
N MET A 185 -10.51 11.98 4.63
CA MET A 185 -9.91 12.97 3.72
C MET A 185 -9.68 14.32 4.42
N ALA A 186 -10.71 14.84 5.09
CA ALA A 186 -10.64 16.13 5.78
C ALA A 186 -9.59 16.17 6.92
N ARG A 187 -9.30 15.01 7.53
CA ARG A 187 -8.35 14.88 8.65
C ARG A 187 -7.01 14.28 8.25
N ASN A 188 -6.82 13.95 6.98
CA ASN A 188 -5.65 13.23 6.47
C ASN A 188 -5.37 11.95 7.28
N LEU A 189 -6.39 11.10 7.46
CA LEU A 189 -6.32 9.86 8.22
C LEU A 189 -6.65 8.66 7.35
N ALA A 190 -6.06 7.50 7.65
CA ALA A 190 -6.52 6.25 7.07
C ALA A 190 -7.96 5.94 7.51
N LEU A 191 -8.77 5.33 6.62
CA LEU A 191 -10.18 5.02 6.88
C LEU A 191 -10.40 4.25 8.19
N SER A 192 -9.49 3.33 8.53
CA SER A 192 -9.56 2.52 9.75
C SER A 192 -9.31 3.31 11.04
N TYR A 193 -8.63 4.47 10.95
CA TYR A 193 -8.44 5.38 12.10
C TYR A 193 -9.69 6.20 12.38
N VAL A 194 -10.55 6.42 11.40
CA VAL A 194 -11.87 7.03 11.63
C VAL A 194 -12.82 6.00 12.23
N VAL A 195 -13.10 4.92 11.49
CA VAL A 195 -13.91 3.78 11.96
C VAL A 195 -13.56 2.53 11.16
N LYS A 196 -13.38 1.38 11.81
CA LYS A 196 -13.16 0.09 11.16
C LYS A 196 -14.38 -0.35 10.35
N SER A 197 -14.17 -1.03 9.22
CA SER A 197 -15.24 -1.50 8.33
C SER A 197 -16.25 -2.41 9.03
N ASP A 198 -15.79 -3.31 9.92
CA ASP A 198 -16.68 -4.18 10.70
C ASP A 198 -17.61 -3.41 11.62
N ASN A 199 -17.14 -2.29 12.19
CA ASN A 199 -17.93 -1.44 13.05
C ASN A 199 -19.02 -0.71 12.27
N LEU A 200 -18.69 -0.17 11.08
CA LEU A 200 -19.69 0.44 10.19
C LEU A 200 -20.77 -0.57 9.80
N TRP A 201 -20.36 -1.80 9.46
CA TRP A 201 -21.28 -2.86 9.10
C TRP A 201 -22.23 -3.22 10.25
N LYS A 202 -21.70 -3.36 11.49
CA LYS A 202 -22.51 -3.62 12.69
C LYS A 202 -23.51 -2.50 12.95
N VAL A 203 -23.07 -1.23 12.86
CA VAL A 203 -23.93 -0.05 13.04
C VAL A 203 -25.04 -0.01 12.00
N ALA A 204 -24.71 -0.21 10.74
CA ALA A 204 -25.70 -0.22 9.64
C ALA A 204 -26.76 -1.29 9.83
N LYS A 205 -26.34 -2.50 10.24
CA LYS A 205 -27.23 -3.65 10.45
C LYS A 205 -28.14 -3.47 11.66
N ASN A 206 -27.58 -3.08 12.82
CA ASN A 206 -28.30 -3.07 14.09
C ASN A 206 -28.96 -1.73 14.40
N ASN A 207 -28.61 -0.66 13.69
CA ASN A 207 -29.15 0.69 13.84
C ASN A 207 -29.21 1.18 15.31
N PRO A 208 -28.08 1.19 16.05
CA PRO A 208 -28.08 1.63 17.44
C PRO A 208 -28.53 3.09 17.54
N ARG A 209 -29.33 3.39 18.57
CA ARG A 209 -29.96 4.70 18.78
C ARG A 209 -29.25 5.55 19.83
N ASN A 210 -28.36 4.93 20.61
CA ASN A 210 -27.64 5.58 21.70
C ASN A 210 -26.29 4.92 21.96
N THR A 211 -25.46 5.55 22.78
CA THR A 211 -24.12 5.09 23.13
C THR A 211 -24.12 3.71 23.78
N SER A 212 -25.09 3.42 24.64
CA SER A 212 -25.18 2.11 25.32
C SER A 212 -25.38 0.96 24.31
N GLU A 213 -26.23 1.17 23.32
CA GLU A 213 -26.43 0.19 22.24
C GLU A 213 -25.18 0.04 21.37
N MET A 214 -24.44 1.13 21.11
CA MET A 214 -23.18 1.09 20.39
C MET A 214 -22.13 0.27 21.17
N LEU A 215 -21.99 0.51 22.47
CA LEU A 215 -21.10 -0.25 23.34
C LEU A 215 -21.47 -1.74 23.40
N ALA A 216 -22.75 -2.07 23.40
CA ALA A 216 -23.23 -3.45 23.38
C ALA A 216 -22.83 -4.19 22.07
N LEU A 217 -22.60 -3.46 20.96
CA LEU A 217 -22.06 -4.01 19.70
C LEU A 217 -20.52 -4.19 19.72
N GLY A 218 -19.87 -3.84 20.82
CA GLY A 218 -18.43 -3.89 20.98
C GLY A 218 -17.70 -2.73 20.28
N LEU A 219 -18.37 -1.59 20.12
CA LEU A 219 -17.75 -0.35 19.68
C LEU A 219 -17.13 0.33 20.90
N SER A 220 -15.87 0.74 20.79
CA SER A 220 -15.20 1.61 21.78
C SER A 220 -15.45 3.08 21.47
N GLU A 221 -15.35 3.91 22.49
CA GLU A 221 -15.32 5.37 22.34
C GLU A 221 -14.14 5.84 21.48
#